data_4ceab03495959ab5a3907b8fd4832e7a
#
_entry.id   4ceab03495959ab5a3907b8fd4832e7a
#
_cell.length_a   1.000
_cell.length_b   1.000
_cell.length_c   1.000
_cell.angle_alpha   90.00
_cell.angle_beta   90.00
_cell.angle_gamma   90.00
#
_symmetry.space_group_name_H-M   'P 1'
#
loop_
_entity.id
_entity.type
_entity.pdbx_description
1 polymer ?
#
loop_
_entity_poly.entity_id
_entity_poly.type
_entity_poly.pdbx_seq_one_letter_code
_entity_poly.pdbx_strand_id
1 'polypeptide(L)'
;MILDKLFGFVKLKNNMNKVTLVTGLWNIGRGDLQEGWSRSFQHYLDKFQQLLQVDVNMIIFGDEELENFVLNNRRSENTQFVRRDLSWFKNNEFYDKIQKIRTAPDWYNQVGWLTDSTQAKLEMYNPLVMSKIYLLHDAKIFDKFESEYMFWIDAGLTNTIHPGYFTHDKVLDKLPQLVKNFHFVCFPYETNSEIHGFKYQELCDLAGKPVNMVARAGFFGGKKDVISEINTIYYGLMNETLSNGLMGTEESLFTIMTYKYPNLITYSEIEGNGLMGKFFEDLKDMTVEVKSEVSKDVVVNNLDTSKVGLYVITFNSPKQLEVLIQSMLDYDKDFVEKPKKFLLDNSTDLSTTPRYVELCEQYGFEHIKKDNIGIVGGRVFVAEHFDETDLDCYWWFEDDMAFYPKKGEVCRNGFPRFVDNLYQKSLDILANENFDFLKLNFSEFFGDNSVQWSWYNVGQDFRQKHWPNNPKLPVQGLDPNSPKTKFDEIHIHKGLPYVTGEVYLSNWPIVLSREGNYKCYLETKWAHPYEQTLMSYSYQETVKGKINPGLLLLTPTEHNRFDHYDGSLRKES
;
A
#
# COMPACT_ATOMS: atom_id res chain seq x y z
N MET A 1 -29.63 -25.56 47.95
CA MET A 1 -29.94 -26.42 46.83
C MET A 1 -30.75 -25.64 45.78
N ILE A 2 -30.46 -24.35 45.56
CA ILE A 2 -31.05 -23.49 44.50
C ILE A 2 -29.97 -22.56 43.87
N LEU A 3 -28.73 -22.61 44.35
CA LEU A 3 -27.61 -21.75 43.84
C LEU A 3 -26.66 -22.45 42.87
N ASP A 4 -26.81 -23.75 42.64
CA ASP A 4 -25.90 -24.52 41.75
C ASP A 4 -26.38 -24.68 40.29
N LYS A 5 -27.48 -24.02 39.91
CA LYS A 5 -28.00 -24.07 38.53
C LYS A 5 -27.74 -22.80 37.68
N LEU A 6 -27.01 -21.82 38.21
CA LEU A 6 -26.77 -20.54 37.53
C LEU A 6 -25.35 -20.38 36.91
N PHE A 7 -24.47 -21.37 37.08
CA PHE A 7 -23.11 -21.33 36.54
C PHE A 7 -22.78 -22.45 35.52
N GLY A 8 -23.80 -23.04 34.90
CA GLY A 8 -23.65 -24.14 33.95
C GLY A 8 -23.68 -23.76 32.45
N PHE A 9 -23.57 -22.49 32.06
CA PHE A 9 -23.36 -22.07 30.69
C PHE A 9 -21.99 -21.43 30.52
N VAL A 10 -20.92 -22.14 30.84
CA VAL A 10 -19.69 -21.99 30.11
C VAL A 10 -20.03 -22.48 28.70
N LYS A 11 -20.35 -21.56 27.79
CA LYS A 11 -20.32 -21.82 26.35
C LYS A 11 -18.94 -22.43 26.09
N LEU A 12 -18.89 -23.75 25.88
CA LEU A 12 -17.88 -24.36 25.06
C LEU A 12 -17.90 -23.53 23.77
N LYS A 13 -16.94 -22.60 23.63
CA LYS A 13 -16.57 -22.08 22.33
C LYS A 13 -16.14 -23.32 21.55
N ASN A 14 -17.07 -23.92 20.83
CA ASN A 14 -16.74 -24.84 19.74
C ASN A 14 -15.62 -24.14 18.97
N ASN A 15 -14.61 -24.88 18.60
CA ASN A 15 -13.63 -24.48 17.61
C ASN A 15 -14.40 -24.00 16.37
N MET A 16 -14.78 -22.72 16.35
CA MET A 16 -15.38 -22.10 15.18
C MET A 16 -14.29 -22.16 14.12
N ASN A 17 -14.59 -22.75 12.99
CA ASN A 17 -13.70 -22.80 11.86
C ASN A 17 -13.24 -21.37 11.57
N LYS A 18 -11.94 -21.10 11.74
CA LYS A 18 -11.37 -19.76 11.51
C LYS A 18 -11.46 -19.33 10.05
N VAL A 19 -11.76 -20.25 9.18
CA VAL A 19 -11.77 -20.10 7.71
C VAL A 19 -13.20 -20.17 7.19
N THR A 20 -13.58 -19.23 6.34
CA THR A 20 -14.77 -19.28 5.51
C THR A 20 -14.39 -19.28 4.04
N LEU A 21 -14.95 -20.19 3.26
CA LEU A 21 -14.86 -20.17 1.82
C LEU A 21 -15.95 -19.26 1.24
N VAL A 22 -15.60 -18.55 0.19
CA VAL A 22 -16.50 -17.68 -0.56
C VAL A 22 -16.54 -18.16 -2.00
N THR A 23 -17.74 -18.32 -2.57
CA THR A 23 -17.91 -18.82 -3.93
C THR A 23 -19.18 -18.27 -4.57
N GLY A 24 -19.36 -18.49 -5.86
CA GLY A 24 -20.58 -18.15 -6.56
C GLY A 24 -20.67 -18.84 -7.92
N LEU A 25 -21.90 -19.01 -8.40
CA LEU A 25 -22.16 -19.65 -9.69
C LEU A 25 -23.36 -19.01 -10.39
N TRP A 26 -23.20 -18.74 -11.69
CA TRP A 26 -24.25 -18.17 -12.56
C TRP A 26 -24.24 -18.83 -13.93
N ASN A 27 -25.41 -18.99 -14.50
CA ASN A 27 -25.54 -19.44 -15.88
C ASN A 27 -25.33 -18.23 -16.83
N ILE A 28 -24.22 -18.23 -17.52
CA ILE A 28 -23.85 -17.16 -18.47
C ILE A 28 -23.89 -17.63 -19.93
N GLY A 29 -24.52 -18.74 -20.22
CA GLY A 29 -24.67 -19.26 -21.59
C GLY A 29 -23.42 -19.95 -22.15
N ARG A 30 -22.52 -20.43 -21.29
CA ARG A 30 -21.29 -21.09 -21.76
C ARG A 30 -21.53 -22.39 -22.52
N GLY A 31 -22.70 -23.02 -22.32
CA GLY A 31 -23.11 -24.22 -23.05
C GLY A 31 -23.37 -24.00 -24.55
N ASP A 32 -23.60 -22.74 -24.95
CA ASP A 32 -23.93 -22.37 -26.33
C ASP A 32 -22.69 -22.06 -27.19
N LEU A 33 -21.49 -22.17 -26.61
CA LEU A 33 -20.23 -21.94 -27.34
C LEU A 33 -19.84 -23.15 -28.20
N GLN A 34 -18.86 -22.92 -29.09
CA GLN A 34 -18.27 -23.98 -29.93
C GLN A 34 -17.63 -25.08 -29.09
N GLU A 35 -17.47 -26.25 -29.70
CA GLU A 35 -16.75 -27.38 -29.12
C GLU A 35 -15.33 -26.95 -28.67
N GLY A 36 -14.92 -27.35 -27.47
CA GLY A 36 -13.67 -26.94 -26.82
C GLY A 36 -13.86 -25.78 -25.82
N TRP A 37 -14.77 -24.85 -26.07
CA TRP A 37 -15.12 -23.77 -25.14
C TRP A 37 -16.45 -24.02 -24.40
N SER A 38 -17.30 -24.85 -24.98
CA SER A 38 -18.64 -25.16 -24.44
C SER A 38 -18.56 -25.99 -23.15
N ARG A 39 -19.35 -25.59 -22.16
CA ARG A 39 -19.64 -26.36 -20.94
C ARG A 39 -21.06 -26.07 -20.51
N SER A 40 -21.90 -27.10 -20.37
CA SER A 40 -23.28 -26.91 -19.94
C SER A 40 -23.35 -26.42 -18.49
N PHE A 41 -24.41 -25.72 -18.15
CA PHE A 41 -24.63 -25.28 -16.77
C PHE A 41 -24.82 -26.45 -15.82
N GLN A 42 -25.47 -27.53 -16.30
CA GLN A 42 -25.60 -28.77 -15.52
C GLN A 42 -24.24 -29.37 -15.14
N HIS A 43 -23.26 -29.34 -16.05
CA HIS A 43 -21.90 -29.78 -15.73
C HIS A 43 -21.29 -28.98 -14.56
N TYR A 44 -21.53 -27.65 -14.54
CA TYR A 44 -21.08 -26.81 -13.41
C TYR A 44 -21.82 -27.14 -12.12
N LEU A 45 -23.14 -27.39 -12.17
CA LEU A 45 -23.91 -27.79 -11.00
C LEU A 45 -23.42 -29.13 -10.42
N ASP A 46 -23.13 -30.12 -11.26
CA ASP A 46 -22.61 -31.44 -10.85
C ASP A 46 -21.25 -31.29 -10.13
N LYS A 47 -20.37 -30.41 -10.64
CA LYS A 47 -19.07 -30.10 -10.01
C LYS A 47 -19.25 -29.29 -8.75
N PHE A 48 -20.14 -28.33 -8.76
CA PHE A 48 -20.42 -27.50 -7.58
C PHE A 48 -21.01 -28.33 -6.45
N GLN A 49 -21.89 -29.32 -6.76
CA GLN A 49 -22.41 -30.23 -5.76
C GLN A 49 -21.31 -30.96 -4.99
N GLN A 50 -20.21 -31.31 -5.64
CA GLN A 50 -19.05 -31.91 -4.99
C GLN A 50 -18.36 -30.95 -4.04
N LEU A 51 -18.22 -29.67 -4.43
CA LEU A 51 -17.66 -28.61 -3.56
C LEU A 51 -18.56 -28.36 -2.34
N LEU A 52 -19.89 -28.41 -2.52
CA LEU A 52 -20.85 -28.18 -1.43
C LEU A 52 -20.77 -29.23 -0.31
N GLN A 53 -20.12 -30.38 -0.53
CA GLN A 53 -19.91 -31.40 0.50
C GLN A 53 -18.77 -31.10 1.47
N VAL A 54 -17.94 -30.05 1.20
CA VAL A 54 -16.82 -29.68 2.06
C VAL A 54 -17.34 -29.12 3.39
N ASP A 55 -16.92 -29.70 4.50
CA ASP A 55 -17.37 -29.30 5.85
C ASP A 55 -16.57 -28.10 6.37
N VAL A 56 -16.88 -26.91 5.87
CA VAL A 56 -16.30 -25.62 6.23
C VAL A 56 -17.39 -24.55 6.15
N ASN A 57 -17.27 -23.42 6.82
CA ASN A 57 -18.18 -22.30 6.61
C ASN A 57 -18.11 -21.80 5.17
N MET A 58 -19.25 -21.54 4.55
CA MET A 58 -19.30 -21.10 3.16
C MET A 58 -20.32 -19.98 2.95
N ILE A 59 -19.85 -18.89 2.31
CA ILE A 59 -20.72 -17.82 1.80
C ILE A 59 -20.83 -17.99 0.28
N ILE A 60 -22.06 -18.13 -0.22
CA ILE A 60 -22.34 -18.50 -1.60
C ILE A 60 -23.19 -17.41 -2.24
N PHE A 61 -22.72 -16.91 -3.38
CA PHE A 61 -23.43 -15.94 -4.21
C PHE A 61 -24.10 -16.61 -5.40
N GLY A 62 -25.28 -16.17 -5.76
CA GLY A 62 -26.01 -16.64 -6.92
C GLY A 62 -27.44 -16.11 -7.01
N ASP A 63 -28.16 -16.55 -8.00
CA ASP A 63 -29.57 -16.24 -8.18
C ASP A 63 -30.50 -17.15 -7.33
N GLU A 64 -31.81 -16.97 -7.47
CA GLU A 64 -32.79 -17.71 -6.72
C GLU A 64 -32.82 -19.22 -7.07
N GLU A 65 -32.53 -19.59 -8.32
CA GLU A 65 -32.45 -20.98 -8.72
C GLU A 65 -31.29 -21.70 -8.05
N LEU A 66 -30.13 -21.04 -8.00
CA LEU A 66 -28.97 -21.58 -7.32
C LEU A 66 -29.18 -21.67 -5.80
N GLU A 67 -29.90 -20.73 -5.17
CA GLU A 67 -30.21 -20.83 -3.75
C GLU A 67 -30.93 -22.12 -3.39
N ASN A 68 -31.96 -22.49 -4.13
CA ASN A 68 -32.68 -23.74 -3.92
C ASN A 68 -31.76 -24.96 -4.09
N PHE A 69 -30.90 -24.96 -5.08
CA PHE A 69 -29.90 -26.01 -5.28
C PHE A 69 -28.96 -26.14 -4.08
N VAL A 70 -28.43 -25.03 -3.58
CA VAL A 70 -27.48 -24.99 -2.44
C VAL A 70 -28.15 -25.50 -1.17
N LEU A 71 -29.36 -25.02 -0.85
CA LEU A 71 -30.06 -25.38 0.39
C LEU A 71 -30.46 -26.87 0.41
N ASN A 72 -30.64 -27.48 -0.75
CA ASN A 72 -30.91 -28.93 -0.86
C ASN A 72 -29.65 -29.80 -0.75
N ASN A 73 -28.44 -29.21 -0.94
CA ASN A 73 -27.21 -29.96 -1.00
C ASN A 73 -26.22 -29.63 0.16
N ARG A 74 -26.59 -28.71 1.06
CA ARG A 74 -25.68 -28.26 2.11
C ARG A 74 -26.43 -27.91 3.40
N ARG A 75 -25.80 -28.15 4.56
CA ARG A 75 -26.35 -27.83 5.88
C ARG A 75 -26.44 -26.32 6.09
N SER A 76 -27.54 -25.85 6.68
CA SER A 76 -27.81 -24.42 6.89
C SER A 76 -26.91 -23.76 7.91
N GLU A 77 -26.40 -24.49 8.93
CA GLU A 77 -25.58 -23.95 10.01
C GLU A 77 -24.21 -23.45 9.56
N ASN A 78 -23.63 -24.06 8.51
CA ASN A 78 -22.35 -23.67 7.93
C ASN A 78 -22.49 -23.07 6.53
N THR A 79 -23.71 -22.62 6.16
CA THR A 79 -24.03 -22.03 4.86
C THR A 79 -24.66 -20.67 5.01
N GLN A 80 -24.16 -19.69 4.27
CA GLN A 80 -24.82 -18.40 4.07
C GLN A 80 -24.99 -18.17 2.58
N PHE A 81 -26.23 -18.00 2.13
CA PHE A 81 -26.51 -17.65 0.74
C PHE A 81 -26.78 -16.16 0.64
N VAL A 82 -26.21 -15.50 -0.37
CA VAL A 82 -26.40 -14.08 -0.66
C VAL A 82 -26.87 -13.96 -2.11
N ARG A 83 -28.12 -13.55 -2.29
CA ARG A 83 -28.67 -13.38 -3.64
C ARG A 83 -27.98 -12.26 -4.39
N ARG A 84 -27.45 -12.59 -5.55
CA ARG A 84 -26.90 -11.70 -6.56
C ARG A 84 -27.26 -12.26 -7.93
N ASP A 85 -28.12 -11.61 -8.65
CA ASP A 85 -28.44 -11.97 -10.03
C ASP A 85 -27.48 -11.32 -11.04
N LEU A 86 -27.61 -11.61 -12.30
CA LEU A 86 -26.75 -11.05 -13.35
C LEU A 86 -26.90 -9.52 -13.49
N SER A 87 -28.01 -8.94 -13.04
CA SER A 87 -28.22 -7.48 -13.08
C SER A 87 -27.25 -6.74 -12.14
N TRP A 88 -26.83 -7.38 -11.05
CA TRP A 88 -25.84 -6.80 -10.14
C TRP A 88 -24.51 -6.50 -10.85
N PHE A 89 -24.07 -7.42 -11.72
CA PHE A 89 -22.85 -7.23 -12.51
C PHE A 89 -23.04 -6.21 -13.63
N LYS A 90 -24.23 -6.16 -14.25
CA LYS A 90 -24.57 -5.16 -15.31
C LYS A 90 -24.65 -3.74 -14.77
N ASN A 91 -25.04 -3.59 -13.52
CA ASN A 91 -25.12 -2.29 -12.84
C ASN A 91 -23.77 -1.84 -12.24
N ASN A 92 -22.71 -2.64 -12.38
CA ASN A 92 -21.37 -2.26 -11.95
C ASN A 92 -20.82 -1.18 -12.89
N GLU A 93 -20.16 -0.15 -12.34
CA GLU A 93 -19.59 0.97 -13.10
C GLU A 93 -18.56 0.57 -14.17
N PHE A 94 -17.95 -0.60 -14.04
CA PHE A 94 -16.99 -1.11 -15.02
C PHE A 94 -17.62 -1.88 -16.18
N TYR A 95 -18.90 -2.24 -16.08
CA TYR A 95 -19.57 -3.07 -17.09
C TYR A 95 -19.45 -2.51 -18.50
N ASP A 96 -19.82 -1.24 -18.71
CA ASP A 96 -19.76 -0.61 -20.03
C ASP A 96 -18.33 -0.52 -20.59
N LYS A 97 -17.33 -0.25 -19.73
CA LYS A 97 -15.93 -0.25 -20.13
C LYS A 97 -15.48 -1.63 -20.58
N ILE A 98 -15.84 -2.67 -19.84
CA ILE A 98 -15.56 -4.08 -20.18
C ILE A 98 -16.20 -4.43 -21.54
N GLN A 99 -17.47 -4.10 -21.74
CA GLN A 99 -18.16 -4.40 -22.99
C GLN A 99 -17.54 -3.67 -24.19
N LYS A 100 -17.17 -2.41 -24.00
CA LYS A 100 -16.49 -1.62 -25.05
C LYS A 100 -15.19 -2.27 -25.50
N ILE A 101 -14.36 -2.73 -24.55
CA ILE A 101 -13.08 -3.38 -24.88
C ILE A 101 -13.34 -4.75 -25.48
N ARG A 102 -14.20 -5.58 -24.87
CA ARG A 102 -14.53 -6.93 -25.34
C ARG A 102 -14.98 -6.98 -26.81
N THR A 103 -15.71 -5.97 -27.26
CA THR A 103 -16.24 -5.88 -28.64
C THR A 103 -15.30 -5.15 -29.61
N ALA A 104 -14.16 -4.66 -29.14
CA ALA A 104 -13.19 -3.95 -29.98
C ALA A 104 -12.34 -4.95 -30.78
N PRO A 105 -12.26 -4.82 -32.13
CA PRO A 105 -11.50 -5.74 -32.98
C PRO A 105 -10.01 -5.81 -32.67
N ASP A 106 -9.40 -4.71 -32.25
CA ASP A 106 -8.00 -4.65 -31.86
C ASP A 106 -7.70 -5.43 -30.56
N TRP A 107 -8.69 -5.61 -29.71
CA TRP A 107 -8.57 -6.43 -28.51
C TRP A 107 -8.78 -7.92 -28.81
N TYR A 108 -9.90 -8.31 -29.39
CA TYR A 108 -10.21 -9.76 -29.56
C TYR A 108 -9.41 -10.43 -30.69
N ASN A 109 -8.80 -9.68 -31.61
CA ASN A 109 -7.93 -10.20 -32.67
C ASN A 109 -6.43 -10.16 -32.34
N GLN A 110 -6.04 -9.69 -31.14
CA GLN A 110 -4.63 -9.56 -30.79
C GLN A 110 -3.88 -10.90 -30.75
N VAL A 111 -4.60 -11.99 -30.50
CA VAL A 111 -4.08 -13.37 -30.50
C VAL A 111 -5.16 -14.34 -30.97
N GLY A 112 -4.75 -15.37 -31.72
CA GLY A 112 -5.68 -16.21 -32.47
C GLY A 112 -6.72 -16.98 -31.65
N TRP A 113 -6.42 -17.37 -30.40
CA TRP A 113 -7.35 -18.09 -29.54
C TRP A 113 -8.44 -17.19 -28.93
N LEU A 114 -8.16 -15.89 -28.77
CA LEU A 114 -9.03 -14.98 -28.01
C LEU A 114 -10.37 -14.75 -28.71
N THR A 115 -10.39 -14.68 -30.03
CA THR A 115 -11.60 -14.44 -30.84
C THR A 115 -12.73 -15.43 -30.51
N ASP A 116 -12.40 -16.70 -30.26
CA ASP A 116 -13.39 -17.77 -29.98
C ASP A 116 -13.54 -18.08 -28.50
N SER A 117 -12.79 -17.38 -27.65
CA SER A 117 -12.77 -17.59 -26.20
C SER A 117 -14.08 -17.17 -25.49
N THR A 118 -14.23 -17.66 -24.26
CA THR A 118 -15.30 -17.20 -23.36
C THR A 118 -15.24 -15.70 -23.09
N GLN A 119 -14.03 -15.13 -23.01
CA GLN A 119 -13.81 -13.71 -22.77
C GLN A 119 -14.37 -12.82 -23.89
N ALA A 120 -14.19 -13.24 -25.15
CA ALA A 120 -14.66 -12.48 -26.29
C ALA A 120 -16.15 -12.73 -26.61
N LYS A 121 -16.62 -13.98 -26.46
CA LYS A 121 -17.96 -14.38 -26.90
C LYS A 121 -19.06 -14.14 -25.85
N LEU A 122 -18.76 -14.26 -24.55
CA LEU A 122 -19.78 -14.15 -23.51
C LEU A 122 -19.79 -12.77 -22.85
N GLU A 123 -20.93 -12.10 -22.98
CA GLU A 123 -21.17 -10.77 -22.41
C GLU A 123 -20.82 -10.71 -20.91
N MET A 124 -21.21 -11.76 -20.15
CA MET A 124 -21.11 -11.78 -18.70
C MET A 124 -19.83 -12.42 -18.17
N TYR A 125 -18.95 -12.98 -19.02
CA TYR A 125 -17.77 -13.68 -18.53
C TYR A 125 -16.81 -12.73 -17.75
N ASN A 126 -16.30 -11.70 -18.43
CA ASN A 126 -15.37 -10.75 -17.79
C ASN A 126 -16.03 -9.96 -16.64
N PRO A 127 -17.25 -9.41 -16.75
CA PRO A 127 -17.92 -8.79 -15.62
C PRO A 127 -18.00 -9.69 -14.38
N LEU A 128 -18.25 -10.98 -14.56
CA LEU A 128 -18.35 -11.94 -13.47
C LEU A 128 -16.98 -12.27 -12.86
N VAL A 129 -16.01 -12.73 -13.68
CA VAL A 129 -14.71 -13.15 -13.15
C VAL A 129 -13.94 -11.98 -12.54
N MET A 130 -14.02 -10.79 -13.12
CA MET A 130 -13.40 -9.57 -12.59
C MET A 130 -14.11 -9.04 -11.34
N SER A 131 -15.27 -9.59 -10.93
CA SER A 131 -15.95 -9.19 -9.70
C SER A 131 -15.60 -10.05 -8.48
N LYS A 132 -14.75 -11.07 -8.60
CA LYS A 132 -14.45 -12.00 -7.50
C LYS A 132 -13.93 -11.31 -6.22
N ILE A 133 -13.07 -10.32 -6.33
CA ILE A 133 -12.60 -9.53 -5.18
C ILE A 133 -13.74 -8.73 -4.54
N TYR A 134 -14.64 -8.16 -5.35
CA TYR A 134 -15.81 -7.43 -4.83
C TYR A 134 -16.77 -8.35 -4.07
N LEU A 135 -16.99 -9.57 -4.60
CA LEU A 135 -17.78 -10.57 -3.91
C LEU A 135 -17.12 -11.06 -2.62
N LEU A 136 -15.80 -11.22 -2.62
CA LEU A 136 -15.04 -11.54 -1.40
C LEU A 136 -15.16 -10.41 -0.36
N HIS A 137 -15.13 -9.17 -0.79
CA HIS A 137 -15.34 -7.99 0.08
C HIS A 137 -16.79 -7.91 0.59
N ASP A 138 -17.79 -8.17 -0.26
CA ASP A 138 -19.18 -8.26 0.17
C ASP A 138 -19.37 -9.38 1.20
N ALA A 139 -18.74 -10.54 0.98
CA ALA A 139 -18.77 -11.65 1.93
C ALA A 139 -18.21 -11.24 3.30
N LYS A 140 -17.13 -10.45 3.33
CA LYS A 140 -16.59 -9.90 4.59
C LYS A 140 -17.63 -9.07 5.35
N ILE A 141 -18.43 -8.26 4.62
CA ILE A 141 -19.44 -7.38 5.22
C ILE A 141 -20.62 -8.19 5.76
N PHE A 142 -21.06 -9.23 5.03
CA PHE A 142 -22.24 -10.03 5.38
C PHE A 142 -21.93 -11.24 6.28
N ASP A 143 -20.67 -11.50 6.62
CA ASP A 143 -20.20 -12.70 7.31
C ASP A 143 -20.89 -12.92 8.66
N LYS A 144 -21.75 -13.94 8.73
CA LYS A 144 -22.41 -14.39 9.95
C LYS A 144 -21.55 -15.32 10.82
N PHE A 145 -20.40 -15.80 10.30
CA PHE A 145 -19.58 -16.81 10.96
C PHE A 145 -18.46 -16.22 11.81
N GLU A 146 -18.27 -14.89 11.74
CA GLU A 146 -17.21 -14.18 12.44
C GLU A 146 -15.81 -14.77 12.17
N SER A 147 -15.56 -15.14 10.91
CA SER A 147 -14.31 -15.77 10.49
C SER A 147 -13.12 -14.84 10.60
N GLU A 148 -11.95 -15.41 10.85
CA GLU A 148 -10.68 -14.65 10.83
C GLU A 148 -10.08 -14.59 9.42
N TYR A 149 -10.34 -15.61 8.59
CA TYR A 149 -9.82 -15.75 7.24
C TYR A 149 -10.95 -16.06 6.25
N MET A 150 -10.84 -15.48 5.05
CA MET A 150 -11.77 -15.73 3.96
C MET A 150 -11.01 -16.04 2.67
N PHE A 151 -11.45 -17.07 1.96
CA PHE A 151 -10.86 -17.46 0.69
C PHE A 151 -11.94 -17.65 -0.36
N TRP A 152 -11.70 -17.04 -1.53
CA TRP A 152 -12.47 -17.37 -2.73
C TRP A 152 -12.09 -18.75 -3.23
N ILE A 153 -13.07 -19.51 -3.66
CA ILE A 153 -12.93 -20.77 -4.36
C ILE A 153 -13.90 -20.82 -5.53
N ASP A 154 -13.43 -21.13 -6.73
CA ASP A 154 -14.31 -21.25 -7.88
C ASP A 154 -15.26 -22.44 -7.73
N ALA A 155 -16.57 -22.21 -7.96
CA ALA A 155 -17.60 -23.25 -7.90
C ALA A 155 -17.30 -24.45 -8.83
N GLY A 156 -16.59 -24.20 -9.93
CA GLY A 156 -16.16 -25.21 -10.89
C GLY A 156 -14.78 -25.82 -10.62
N LEU A 157 -14.13 -25.52 -9.50
CA LEU A 157 -12.76 -25.97 -9.23
C LEU A 157 -12.63 -27.50 -9.22
N THR A 158 -13.67 -28.22 -8.77
CA THR A 158 -13.73 -29.69 -8.78
C THR A 158 -13.75 -30.29 -10.18
N ASN A 159 -13.85 -29.48 -11.23
CA ASN A 159 -13.62 -29.94 -12.59
C ASN A 159 -12.17 -30.37 -12.86
N THR A 160 -11.22 -29.76 -12.16
CA THR A 160 -9.78 -30.02 -12.32
C THR A 160 -9.13 -30.62 -11.08
N ILE A 161 -9.77 -30.52 -9.91
CA ILE A 161 -9.26 -30.99 -8.64
C ILE A 161 -10.28 -31.93 -7.99
N HIS A 162 -9.87 -33.13 -7.61
CA HIS A 162 -10.74 -34.02 -6.85
C HIS A 162 -11.03 -33.41 -5.45
N PRO A 163 -12.30 -33.39 -4.98
CA PRO A 163 -12.67 -32.80 -3.69
C PRO A 163 -11.86 -33.30 -2.50
N GLY A 164 -11.36 -34.52 -2.55
CA GLY A 164 -10.50 -35.14 -1.53
C GLY A 164 -9.29 -34.30 -1.17
N TYR A 165 -8.75 -33.49 -2.09
CA TYR A 165 -7.60 -32.64 -1.82
C TYR A 165 -7.86 -31.58 -0.75
N PHE A 166 -9.07 -31.12 -0.54
CA PHE A 166 -9.41 -30.14 0.48
C PHE A 166 -10.42 -30.64 1.53
N THR A 167 -10.93 -31.86 1.41
CA THR A 167 -11.84 -32.45 2.41
C THR A 167 -11.11 -33.34 3.43
N HIS A 168 -9.95 -33.92 3.06
CA HIS A 168 -9.19 -34.80 3.94
C HIS A 168 -8.32 -34.02 4.91
N ASP A 169 -8.12 -34.58 6.10
CA ASP A 169 -7.17 -34.11 7.13
C ASP A 169 -7.32 -32.63 7.53
N LYS A 170 -8.52 -32.07 7.34
CA LYS A 170 -8.80 -30.65 7.65
C LYS A 170 -7.78 -29.70 7.03
N VAL A 171 -7.41 -29.94 5.78
CA VAL A 171 -6.36 -29.19 5.05
C VAL A 171 -6.62 -27.68 5.12
N LEU A 172 -7.88 -27.24 4.99
CA LEU A 172 -8.22 -25.80 5.03
C LEU A 172 -7.96 -25.15 6.40
N ASP A 173 -7.96 -25.92 7.50
CA ASP A 173 -7.62 -25.40 8.84
C ASP A 173 -6.12 -25.03 8.98
N LYS A 174 -5.29 -25.42 8.00
CA LYS A 174 -3.87 -25.07 7.94
C LYS A 174 -3.60 -23.71 7.28
N LEU A 175 -4.56 -23.18 6.52
CA LEU A 175 -4.44 -21.89 5.83
C LEU A 175 -4.02 -20.73 6.76
N PRO A 176 -4.56 -20.59 8.00
CA PRO A 176 -4.12 -19.55 8.93
C PRO A 176 -2.64 -19.62 9.34
N GLN A 177 -2.00 -20.78 9.21
CA GLN A 177 -0.57 -20.94 9.52
C GLN A 177 0.30 -20.48 8.33
N LEU A 178 -0.23 -20.63 7.11
CA LEU A 178 0.44 -20.27 5.87
C LEU A 178 0.30 -18.76 5.55
N VAL A 179 -0.92 -18.23 5.67
CA VAL A 179 -1.29 -16.92 5.12
C VAL A 179 -1.22 -15.85 6.19
N LYS A 180 -0.25 -14.93 6.06
CA LYS A 180 -0.10 -13.81 7.01
C LYS A 180 -1.07 -12.67 6.75
N ASN A 181 -1.21 -12.25 5.50
CA ASN A 181 -2.10 -11.18 5.06
C ASN A 181 -3.01 -11.68 3.93
N PHE A 182 -2.63 -11.50 2.67
CA PHE A 182 -3.37 -11.98 1.51
C PHE A 182 -2.49 -12.91 0.66
N HIS A 183 -3.10 -13.88 -0.04
CA HIS A 183 -2.36 -14.93 -0.71
C HIS A 183 -2.98 -15.32 -2.05
N PHE A 184 -2.11 -15.45 -3.06
CA PHE A 184 -2.43 -16.04 -4.35
C PHE A 184 -1.68 -17.34 -4.57
N VAL A 185 -2.22 -18.20 -5.43
CA VAL A 185 -1.50 -19.33 -6.00
C VAL A 185 -1.06 -18.94 -7.40
N CYS A 186 0.22 -19.09 -7.70
CA CYS A 186 0.80 -18.68 -8.98
C CYS A 186 1.45 -19.87 -9.70
N PHE A 187 1.68 -19.72 -10.99
CA PHE A 187 2.46 -20.69 -11.78
C PHE A 187 3.47 -19.96 -12.68
N PRO A 188 4.60 -20.61 -13.03
CA PRO A 188 5.59 -20.05 -13.92
C PRO A 188 4.99 -19.67 -15.29
N TYR A 189 5.41 -18.55 -15.84
CA TYR A 189 4.99 -18.06 -17.13
C TYR A 189 6.19 -17.75 -18.03
N GLU A 190 6.32 -18.52 -19.10
CA GLU A 190 7.49 -18.49 -19.97
C GLU A 190 7.21 -17.82 -21.33
N THR A 191 5.94 -17.57 -21.65
CA THR A 191 5.54 -16.98 -22.93
C THR A 191 5.34 -15.48 -22.77
N ASN A 192 5.91 -14.69 -23.66
CA ASN A 192 5.87 -13.23 -23.62
C ASN A 192 4.81 -12.65 -24.58
N SER A 193 3.74 -13.40 -24.87
CA SER A 193 2.73 -12.98 -25.86
C SER A 193 1.62 -12.11 -25.24
N GLU A 194 0.87 -12.66 -24.32
CA GLU A 194 -0.23 -12.01 -23.59
C GLU A 194 -0.66 -12.89 -22.41
N ILE A 195 -1.44 -12.32 -21.48
CA ILE A 195 -2.03 -13.06 -20.36
C ILE A 195 -3.54 -12.86 -20.39
N HIS A 196 -4.27 -13.86 -20.88
CA HIS A 196 -5.72 -13.87 -20.96
C HIS A 196 -6.34 -12.67 -21.67
N GLY A 197 -5.66 -12.17 -22.71
CA GLY A 197 -6.07 -10.99 -23.46
C GLY A 197 -5.46 -9.69 -22.97
N PHE A 198 -4.66 -9.72 -21.91
CA PHE A 198 -3.88 -8.57 -21.46
C PHE A 198 -2.50 -8.59 -22.11
N LYS A 199 -2.13 -7.51 -22.78
CA LYS A 199 -0.84 -7.41 -23.48
C LYS A 199 0.31 -7.53 -22.49
N TYR A 200 1.30 -8.36 -22.84
CA TYR A 200 2.40 -8.70 -21.94
C TYR A 200 3.26 -7.48 -21.54
N GLN A 201 3.59 -6.60 -22.50
CA GLN A 201 4.43 -5.44 -22.19
C GLN A 201 3.73 -4.48 -21.23
N GLU A 202 2.48 -4.15 -21.46
CA GLU A 202 1.69 -3.27 -20.60
C GLU A 202 1.48 -3.89 -19.19
N LEU A 203 1.39 -5.22 -19.14
CA LEU A 203 1.31 -5.93 -17.86
C LEU A 203 2.63 -5.83 -17.09
N CYS A 204 3.79 -5.99 -17.76
CA CYS A 204 5.11 -5.80 -17.16
C CYS A 204 5.32 -4.36 -16.69
N ASP A 205 4.90 -3.38 -17.49
CA ASP A 205 5.00 -1.96 -17.15
C ASP A 205 4.19 -1.65 -15.89
N LEU A 206 2.98 -2.17 -15.79
CA LEU A 206 2.14 -2.04 -14.60
C LEU A 206 2.68 -2.81 -13.39
N ALA A 207 3.27 -3.98 -13.60
CA ALA A 207 3.92 -4.77 -12.55
C ALA A 207 5.25 -4.16 -12.08
N GLY A 208 5.84 -3.22 -12.86
CA GLY A 208 7.12 -2.57 -12.57
C GLY A 208 8.35 -3.41 -12.93
N LYS A 209 8.17 -4.63 -13.45
CA LYS A 209 9.25 -5.55 -13.87
C LYS A 209 8.73 -6.65 -14.79
N PRO A 210 9.62 -7.38 -15.49
CA PRO A 210 9.21 -8.53 -16.30
C PRO A 210 8.42 -9.55 -15.49
N VAL A 211 7.27 -9.95 -16.01
CA VAL A 211 6.41 -10.96 -15.39
C VAL A 211 6.86 -12.35 -15.82
N ASN A 212 7.23 -13.17 -14.85
CA ASN A 212 7.66 -14.56 -15.06
C ASN A 212 6.78 -15.58 -14.32
N MET A 213 5.74 -15.11 -13.65
CA MET A 213 4.72 -15.95 -13.04
C MET A 213 3.36 -15.29 -13.14
N VAL A 214 2.29 -16.06 -13.12
CA VAL A 214 0.89 -15.59 -13.24
C VAL A 214 0.08 -16.12 -12.08
N ALA A 215 -0.73 -15.26 -11.47
CA ALA A 215 -1.65 -15.63 -10.42
C ALA A 215 -2.86 -16.39 -10.98
N ARG A 216 -3.35 -17.39 -10.23
CA ARG A 216 -4.55 -18.15 -10.52
C ARG A 216 -5.71 -17.66 -9.67
N ALA A 217 -6.87 -17.53 -10.27
CA ALA A 217 -8.07 -17.01 -9.62
C ALA A 217 -9.04 -18.12 -9.15
N GLY A 218 -8.66 -19.37 -9.25
CA GLY A 218 -9.48 -20.50 -8.78
C GLY A 218 -9.52 -20.64 -7.27
N PHE A 219 -8.45 -20.17 -6.57
CA PHE A 219 -8.36 -20.12 -5.11
C PHE A 219 -7.43 -19.01 -4.67
N PHE A 220 -7.91 -18.11 -3.82
CA PHE A 220 -7.15 -17.00 -3.26
C PHE A 220 -7.85 -16.40 -2.05
N GLY A 221 -7.15 -15.67 -1.21
CA GLY A 221 -7.76 -15.00 -0.05
C GLY A 221 -6.77 -14.72 1.06
N GLY A 222 -7.28 -14.46 2.27
CA GLY A 222 -6.43 -14.13 3.39
C GLY A 222 -7.18 -13.71 4.64
N LYS A 223 -6.48 -12.92 5.48
CA LYS A 223 -7.10 -12.35 6.67
C LYS A 223 -8.26 -11.43 6.29
N LYS A 224 -9.35 -11.56 7.02
CA LYS A 224 -10.56 -10.76 6.83
C LYS A 224 -10.26 -9.25 6.90
N ASP A 225 -9.36 -8.84 7.78
CA ASP A 225 -9.05 -7.42 8.01
C ASP A 225 -8.44 -6.75 6.78
N VAL A 226 -7.60 -7.46 6.02
CA VAL A 226 -6.92 -6.89 4.84
C VAL A 226 -7.76 -6.90 3.56
N ILE A 227 -8.91 -7.58 3.54
CA ILE A 227 -9.74 -7.70 2.33
C ILE A 227 -10.22 -6.33 1.81
N SER A 228 -10.50 -5.37 2.68
CA SER A 228 -10.92 -4.03 2.24
C SER A 228 -9.79 -3.28 1.53
N GLU A 229 -8.58 -3.39 2.02
CA GLU A 229 -7.40 -2.80 1.38
C GLU A 229 -7.14 -3.46 0.01
N ILE A 230 -7.16 -4.79 -0.05
CA ILE A 230 -7.06 -5.55 -1.31
C ILE A 230 -8.14 -5.11 -2.31
N ASN A 231 -9.37 -4.93 -1.85
CA ASN A 231 -10.49 -4.49 -2.69
C ASN A 231 -10.23 -3.08 -3.25
N THR A 232 -9.70 -2.17 -2.46
CA THR A 232 -9.38 -0.81 -2.87
C THR A 232 -8.26 -0.79 -3.91
N ILE A 233 -7.19 -1.56 -3.69
CA ILE A 233 -6.09 -1.73 -4.65
C ILE A 233 -6.61 -2.29 -5.97
N TYR A 234 -7.42 -3.34 -5.91
CA TYR A 234 -8.00 -3.98 -7.08
C TYR A 234 -8.90 -3.02 -7.87
N TYR A 235 -9.75 -2.27 -7.17
CA TYR A 235 -10.61 -1.24 -7.78
C TYR A 235 -9.78 -0.18 -8.53
N GLY A 236 -8.72 0.33 -7.90
CA GLY A 236 -7.83 1.31 -8.53
C GLY A 236 -7.19 0.79 -9.81
N LEU A 237 -6.64 -0.44 -9.77
CA LEU A 237 -6.05 -1.10 -10.93
C LEU A 237 -7.07 -1.37 -12.04
N MET A 238 -8.27 -1.85 -11.69
CA MET A 238 -9.33 -2.09 -12.66
C MET A 238 -9.74 -0.78 -13.35
N ASN A 239 -9.91 0.29 -12.60
CA ASN A 239 -10.24 1.59 -13.16
C ASN A 239 -9.14 2.10 -14.10
N GLU A 240 -7.87 2.00 -13.69
CA GLU A 240 -6.71 2.41 -14.48
C GLU A 240 -6.63 1.61 -15.79
N THR A 241 -6.64 0.28 -15.72
CA THR A 241 -6.48 -0.59 -16.89
C THR A 241 -7.63 -0.45 -17.87
N LEU A 242 -8.88 -0.52 -17.42
CA LEU A 242 -10.04 -0.39 -18.30
C LEU A 242 -10.18 1.00 -18.92
N SER A 243 -9.79 2.06 -18.21
CA SER A 243 -9.80 3.43 -18.77
C SER A 243 -8.76 3.62 -19.86
N ASN A 244 -7.67 2.83 -19.82
CA ASN A 244 -6.62 2.80 -20.85
C ASN A 244 -6.88 1.75 -21.95
N GLY A 245 -8.05 1.11 -21.95
CA GLY A 245 -8.40 0.08 -22.94
C GLY A 245 -7.68 -1.25 -22.74
N LEU A 246 -7.08 -1.48 -21.57
CA LEU A 246 -6.36 -2.70 -21.24
C LEU A 246 -7.27 -3.64 -20.45
N MET A 247 -7.42 -4.87 -20.93
CA MET A 247 -8.26 -5.87 -20.27
C MET A 247 -7.70 -7.28 -20.54
N GLY A 248 -7.66 -8.05 -19.47
CA GLY A 248 -7.53 -9.50 -19.49
C GLY A 248 -8.67 -10.11 -18.67
N THR A 249 -8.35 -11.05 -17.80
CA THR A 249 -9.24 -11.50 -16.73
C THR A 249 -8.75 -10.94 -15.38
N GLU A 250 -9.42 -11.34 -14.30
CA GLU A 250 -8.97 -11.05 -12.93
C GLU A 250 -7.53 -11.54 -12.66
N GLU A 251 -7.11 -12.65 -13.29
CA GLU A 251 -5.75 -13.22 -13.12
C GLU A 251 -4.66 -12.25 -13.56
N SER A 252 -4.92 -11.43 -14.58
CA SER A 252 -3.99 -10.39 -15.03
C SER A 252 -3.80 -9.31 -13.94
N LEU A 253 -4.90 -8.86 -13.34
CA LEU A 253 -4.84 -7.86 -12.26
C LEU A 253 -4.24 -8.44 -10.99
N PHE A 254 -4.56 -9.69 -10.62
CA PHE A 254 -3.95 -10.39 -9.48
C PHE A 254 -2.44 -10.54 -9.65
N THR A 255 -2.00 -10.80 -10.88
CA THR A 255 -0.58 -10.83 -11.23
C THR A 255 0.07 -9.48 -10.97
N ILE A 256 -0.48 -8.40 -11.51
CA ILE A 256 0.04 -7.04 -11.25
C ILE A 256 0.11 -6.76 -9.75
N MET A 257 -0.96 -7.07 -9.00
CA MET A 257 -1.01 -6.87 -7.55
C MET A 257 0.09 -7.64 -6.82
N THR A 258 0.35 -8.88 -7.19
CA THR A 258 1.39 -9.71 -6.57
C THR A 258 2.77 -9.09 -6.72
N TYR A 259 3.07 -8.48 -7.87
CA TYR A 259 4.34 -7.80 -8.12
C TYR A 259 4.44 -6.42 -7.43
N LYS A 260 3.34 -5.66 -7.39
CA LYS A 260 3.35 -4.29 -6.84
C LYS A 260 3.25 -4.22 -5.32
N TYR A 261 2.62 -5.20 -4.66
CA TYR A 261 2.29 -5.12 -3.23
C TYR A 261 2.85 -6.31 -2.43
N PRO A 262 4.17 -6.57 -2.50
CA PRO A 262 4.79 -7.76 -1.89
C PRO A 262 4.72 -7.79 -0.36
N ASN A 263 4.55 -6.63 0.29
CA ASN A 263 4.38 -6.56 1.74
C ASN A 263 2.99 -7.01 2.21
N LEU A 264 1.99 -6.85 1.35
CA LEU A 264 0.60 -7.21 1.63
C LEU A 264 0.24 -8.57 1.05
N ILE A 265 0.81 -8.92 -0.11
CA ILE A 265 0.45 -10.10 -0.90
C ILE A 265 1.62 -11.07 -0.95
N THR A 266 1.34 -12.29 -0.52
CA THR A 266 2.24 -13.43 -0.69
C THR A 266 1.69 -14.38 -1.73
N TYR A 267 2.52 -15.28 -2.23
CA TYR A 267 2.07 -16.32 -3.15
C TYR A 267 2.78 -17.65 -2.91
N SER A 268 2.17 -18.72 -3.40
CA SER A 268 2.78 -20.04 -3.54
C SER A 268 2.85 -20.37 -5.02
N GLU A 269 4.01 -20.87 -5.45
CA GLU A 269 4.22 -21.26 -6.83
C GLU A 269 3.96 -22.77 -6.97
N ILE A 270 3.12 -23.12 -7.94
CA ILE A 270 2.84 -24.50 -8.30
C ILE A 270 3.49 -24.82 -9.64
N GLU A 271 4.03 -26.03 -9.75
CA GLU A 271 4.68 -26.49 -10.98
C GLU A 271 3.64 -26.81 -12.09
N GLY A 272 4.11 -26.77 -13.34
CA GLY A 272 3.38 -27.22 -14.51
C GLY A 272 2.32 -26.24 -14.99
N ASN A 273 1.22 -26.76 -15.55
CA ASN A 273 0.14 -26.00 -16.19
C ASN A 273 -0.89 -25.37 -15.23
N GLY A 274 -0.49 -25.09 -13.99
CA GLY A 274 -1.31 -24.38 -13.02
C GLY A 274 -2.42 -25.21 -12.37
N LEU A 275 -2.24 -26.53 -12.24
CA LEU A 275 -3.19 -27.38 -11.54
C LEU A 275 -3.12 -27.14 -10.02
N MET A 276 -4.19 -26.58 -9.47
CA MET A 276 -4.30 -26.21 -8.06
C MET A 276 -4.18 -27.38 -7.06
N GLY A 277 -4.34 -28.63 -7.54
CA GLY A 277 -4.22 -29.83 -6.70
C GLY A 277 -2.91 -29.88 -5.93
N LYS A 278 -1.79 -29.51 -6.59
CA LYS A 278 -0.48 -29.49 -5.97
C LYS A 278 -0.41 -28.54 -4.76
N PHE A 279 -1.05 -27.39 -4.83
CA PHE A 279 -1.11 -26.45 -3.69
C PHE A 279 -1.75 -27.12 -2.46
N PHE A 280 -2.86 -27.82 -2.63
CA PHE A 280 -3.56 -28.48 -1.52
C PHE A 280 -2.80 -29.70 -1.00
N GLU A 281 -2.07 -30.42 -1.87
CA GLU A 281 -1.14 -31.50 -1.43
C GLU A 281 -0.05 -30.94 -0.54
N ASP A 282 0.63 -29.90 -1.01
CA ASP A 282 1.71 -29.24 -0.26
C ASP A 282 1.18 -28.62 1.04
N LEU A 283 -0.03 -28.06 1.03
CA LEU A 283 -0.68 -27.54 2.23
C LEU A 283 -0.98 -28.67 3.22
N LYS A 284 -1.44 -29.82 2.74
CA LYS A 284 -1.70 -31.01 3.57
C LYS A 284 -0.43 -31.43 4.30
N ASP A 285 0.70 -31.47 3.61
CA ASP A 285 1.97 -31.89 4.15
C ASP A 285 2.75 -30.73 4.83
N MET A 286 2.20 -29.50 4.82
CA MET A 286 2.83 -28.26 5.29
C MET A 286 4.19 -27.99 4.61
N THR A 287 4.32 -28.38 3.36
CA THR A 287 5.52 -28.16 2.53
C THR A 287 5.35 -26.98 1.57
N VAL A 288 4.25 -26.24 1.66
CA VAL A 288 4.01 -25.07 0.82
C VAL A 288 5.09 -24.01 1.09
N GLU A 289 5.82 -23.65 0.06
CA GLU A 289 6.71 -22.50 0.10
C GLU A 289 5.92 -21.22 -0.14
N VAL A 290 5.99 -20.29 0.80
CA VAL A 290 5.41 -18.96 0.67
C VAL A 290 6.48 -18.00 0.18
N LYS A 291 6.18 -17.36 -0.95
CA LYS A 291 7.05 -16.38 -1.58
C LYS A 291 6.36 -15.00 -1.52
N SER A 292 7.14 -13.95 -1.60
CA SER A 292 6.68 -12.61 -1.93
C SER A 292 7.61 -12.07 -3.01
N GLU A 293 7.08 -11.24 -3.89
CA GLU A 293 7.90 -10.57 -4.91
C GLU A 293 8.73 -9.42 -4.32
N VAL A 294 9.22 -9.63 -3.12
CA VAL A 294 10.25 -8.76 -2.57
C VAL A 294 11.44 -8.87 -3.48
N SER A 295 11.88 -7.77 -4.09
CA SER A 295 13.17 -7.74 -4.77
C SER A 295 14.19 -8.42 -3.87
N LYS A 296 15.00 -9.31 -4.43
CA LYS A 296 16.14 -9.89 -3.71
C LYS A 296 16.89 -8.69 -3.14
N ASP A 297 16.98 -8.57 -1.83
CA ASP A 297 17.58 -7.49 -1.05
C ASP A 297 16.62 -6.46 -0.43
N VAL A 298 15.35 -6.73 -0.22
CA VAL A 298 14.72 -6.13 0.93
C VAL A 298 15.18 -6.96 2.14
N VAL A 299 16.38 -6.66 2.60
CA VAL A 299 16.69 -6.78 4.01
C VAL A 299 15.47 -6.16 4.70
N VAL A 300 14.69 -6.94 5.43
CA VAL A 300 13.81 -6.37 6.46
C VAL A 300 14.79 -5.63 7.34
N ASN A 301 14.95 -4.35 7.08
CA ASN A 301 15.72 -3.49 7.95
C ASN A 301 14.96 -3.56 9.26
N ASN A 302 15.44 -4.38 10.18
CA ASN A 302 15.12 -4.27 11.58
C ASN A 302 15.70 -2.93 12.01
N LEU A 303 15.07 -1.83 11.59
CA LEU A 303 15.45 -0.49 11.94
C LEU A 303 15.39 -0.42 13.46
N ASP A 304 16.56 -0.33 14.09
CA ASP A 304 16.66 -0.16 15.52
C ASP A 304 16.34 1.30 15.87
N THR A 305 15.10 1.53 16.26
CA THR A 305 14.61 2.87 16.64
C THR A 305 15.30 3.43 17.89
N SER A 306 16.25 2.71 18.50
CA SER A 306 17.14 3.24 19.54
C SER A 306 18.42 3.84 18.98
N LYS A 307 18.76 3.53 17.71
CA LYS A 307 19.94 4.02 16.99
C LYS A 307 19.59 5.17 16.05
N VAL A 308 19.28 6.31 16.63
CA VAL A 308 18.78 7.50 15.90
C VAL A 308 19.74 8.67 16.00
N GLY A 309 20.00 9.32 14.86
CA GLY A 309 20.70 10.61 14.80
C GLY A 309 19.75 11.81 14.74
N LEU A 310 20.18 12.95 15.22
CA LEU A 310 19.57 14.26 14.94
C LEU A 310 20.64 15.15 14.31
N TYR A 311 20.47 15.51 13.07
CA TYR A 311 21.33 16.46 12.35
C TYR A 311 20.61 17.78 12.18
N VAL A 312 21.25 18.85 12.60
CA VAL A 312 20.80 20.23 12.38
C VAL A 312 21.87 20.97 11.60
N ILE A 313 21.47 21.63 10.50
CA ILE A 313 22.34 22.55 9.77
C ILE A 313 22.06 23.99 10.19
N THR A 314 23.10 24.78 10.37
CA THR A 314 23.01 26.19 10.79
C THR A 314 23.91 27.10 9.97
N PHE A 315 23.51 28.36 9.86
CA PHE A 315 24.29 29.40 9.19
C PHE A 315 24.12 30.76 9.89
N ASN A 316 25.17 31.28 10.55
CA ASN A 316 25.26 32.60 11.18
C ASN A 316 24.10 32.95 12.15
N SER A 317 23.42 31.97 12.73
CA SER A 317 22.21 32.22 13.53
C SER A 317 22.06 31.30 14.75
N PRO A 318 22.92 31.42 15.76
CA PRO A 318 22.83 30.58 16.97
C PRO A 318 21.51 30.78 17.73
N LYS A 319 20.87 31.94 17.61
CA LYS A 319 19.57 32.19 18.21
C LYS A 319 18.46 31.34 17.57
N GLN A 320 18.50 31.12 16.25
CA GLN A 320 17.54 30.22 15.59
C GLN A 320 17.71 28.79 16.07
N LEU A 321 18.96 28.31 16.16
CA LEU A 321 19.24 26.98 16.72
C LEU A 321 18.67 26.84 18.15
N GLU A 322 18.88 27.85 19.01
CA GLU A 322 18.36 27.82 20.38
C GLU A 322 16.81 27.72 20.40
N VAL A 323 16.13 28.49 19.55
CA VAL A 323 14.69 28.47 19.43
C VAL A 323 14.19 27.12 18.89
N LEU A 324 14.85 26.55 17.88
CA LEU A 324 14.52 25.21 17.38
C LEU A 324 14.60 24.17 18.50
N ILE A 325 15.74 24.13 19.22
CA ILE A 325 15.94 23.15 20.31
C ILE A 325 14.88 23.34 21.42
N GLN A 326 14.63 24.60 21.83
CA GLN A 326 13.61 24.86 22.83
C GLN A 326 12.20 24.44 22.36
N SER A 327 11.86 24.71 21.10
CA SER A 327 10.57 24.30 20.55
C SER A 327 10.42 22.78 20.47
N MET A 328 11.51 22.03 20.22
CA MET A 328 11.52 20.57 20.30
C MET A 328 11.24 20.09 21.73
N LEU A 329 11.90 20.67 22.72
CA LEU A 329 11.68 20.32 24.14
C LEU A 329 10.26 20.59 24.59
N ASP A 330 9.67 21.70 24.15
CA ASP A 330 8.30 22.10 24.52
C ASP A 330 7.23 21.24 23.79
N TYR A 331 7.53 20.75 22.59
CA TYR A 331 6.62 19.94 21.80
C TYR A 331 6.69 18.45 22.16
N ASP A 332 7.87 17.86 22.03
CA ASP A 332 8.17 16.47 22.34
C ASP A 332 9.69 16.36 22.62
N LYS A 333 10.02 16.34 23.90
CA LYS A 333 11.42 16.34 24.38
C LYS A 333 12.26 15.19 23.85
N ASP A 334 11.62 14.10 23.42
CA ASP A 334 12.29 12.93 22.87
C ASP A 334 13.12 13.28 21.61
N PHE A 335 12.78 14.36 20.87
CA PHE A 335 13.60 14.85 19.75
C PHE A 335 15.01 15.31 20.20
N VAL A 336 15.15 15.75 21.44
CA VAL A 336 16.44 16.24 21.99
C VAL A 336 17.07 15.21 22.94
N GLU A 337 16.29 14.48 23.72
CA GLU A 337 16.81 13.61 24.77
C GLU A 337 17.29 12.23 24.23
N LYS A 338 16.68 11.70 23.16
CA LYS A 338 16.94 10.33 22.69
C LYS A 338 18.05 10.21 21.63
N PRO A 339 18.10 11.04 20.57
CA PRO A 339 19.05 10.83 19.48
C PRO A 339 20.48 11.22 19.84
N LYS A 340 21.45 10.64 19.12
CA LYS A 340 22.80 11.22 19.02
C LYS A 340 22.74 12.48 18.16
N LYS A 341 23.26 13.58 18.65
CA LYS A 341 23.04 14.92 18.07
C LYS A 341 24.28 15.48 17.41
N PHE A 342 24.10 16.03 16.20
CA PHE A 342 25.15 16.62 15.38
C PHE A 342 24.72 18.01 14.88
N LEU A 343 25.53 19.00 15.09
CA LEU A 343 25.37 20.35 14.54
C LEU A 343 26.34 20.56 13.40
N LEU A 344 25.85 20.67 12.16
CA LEU A 344 26.66 21.11 11.03
C LEU A 344 26.63 22.63 10.95
N ASP A 345 27.71 23.26 11.35
CA ASP A 345 27.88 24.72 11.34
C ASP A 345 28.59 25.19 10.06
N ASN A 346 27.78 25.73 9.14
CA ASN A 346 28.24 26.34 7.87
C ASN A 346 28.54 27.84 7.98
N SER A 347 28.54 28.39 9.18
CA SER A 347 28.68 29.85 9.41
C SER A 347 29.97 30.41 8.86
N THR A 348 29.89 31.58 8.25
CA THR A 348 31.03 32.39 7.81
C THR A 348 31.40 33.44 8.84
N ASP A 349 30.47 33.85 9.70
CA ASP A 349 30.73 34.78 10.80
C ASP A 349 31.28 34.03 12.01
N LEU A 350 32.59 34.12 12.20
CA LEU A 350 33.31 33.47 13.31
C LEU A 350 32.91 34.01 14.69
N SER A 351 32.31 35.20 14.78
CA SER A 351 31.82 35.75 16.05
C SER A 351 30.67 34.95 16.65
N THR A 352 29.96 34.14 15.84
CA THR A 352 28.87 33.25 16.27
C THR A 352 29.37 31.94 16.90
N THR A 353 30.60 31.53 16.60
CA THR A 353 31.18 30.24 17.02
C THR A 353 31.11 29.99 18.53
N PRO A 354 31.47 30.96 19.42
CA PRO A 354 31.41 30.73 20.87
C PRO A 354 30.00 30.36 21.35
N ARG A 355 28.98 30.99 20.77
CA ARG A 355 27.59 30.68 21.15
C ARG A 355 27.16 29.31 20.67
N TYR A 356 27.57 28.86 19.49
CA TYR A 356 27.33 27.49 19.04
C TYR A 356 28.01 26.46 19.95
N VAL A 357 29.25 26.71 20.37
CA VAL A 357 29.93 25.81 21.32
C VAL A 357 29.16 25.69 22.63
N GLU A 358 28.71 26.81 23.21
CA GLU A 358 27.91 26.82 24.44
C GLU A 358 26.60 25.99 24.26
N LEU A 359 25.89 26.20 23.16
CA LEU A 359 24.65 25.46 22.88
C LEU A 359 24.93 23.97 22.67
N CYS A 360 26.01 23.63 21.98
CA CYS A 360 26.40 22.23 21.78
C CYS A 360 26.73 21.55 23.12
N GLU A 361 27.49 22.21 24.00
CA GLU A 361 27.79 21.70 25.34
C GLU A 361 26.54 21.57 26.20
N GLN A 362 25.63 22.56 26.16
CA GLN A 362 24.40 22.57 26.93
C GLN A 362 23.46 21.44 26.55
N TYR A 363 23.28 21.17 25.25
CA TYR A 363 22.31 20.22 24.75
C TYR A 363 22.90 18.90 24.25
N GLY A 364 24.24 18.76 24.33
CA GLY A 364 24.97 17.54 23.98
C GLY A 364 25.05 17.28 22.48
N PHE A 365 25.25 18.31 21.68
CA PHE A 365 25.54 18.18 20.25
C PHE A 365 27.05 18.02 20.00
N GLU A 366 27.40 17.18 19.03
CA GLU A 366 28.71 17.18 18.42
C GLU A 366 28.78 18.35 17.43
N HIS A 367 29.68 19.29 17.63
CA HIS A 367 29.86 20.48 16.81
C HIS A 367 30.79 20.19 15.63
N ILE A 368 30.26 20.20 14.41
CA ILE A 368 30.98 19.96 13.16
C ILE A 368 31.06 21.29 12.41
N LYS A 369 32.22 21.94 12.47
CA LYS A 369 32.48 23.21 11.76
C LYS A 369 32.98 22.94 10.34
N LYS A 370 32.33 23.53 9.35
CA LYS A 370 32.77 23.53 7.94
C LYS A 370 32.83 24.94 7.40
N ASP A 371 33.62 25.14 6.34
CA ASP A 371 33.43 26.29 5.48
C ASP A 371 32.04 26.20 4.83
N ASN A 372 31.45 27.33 4.46
CA ASN A 372 30.12 27.33 3.87
C ASN A 372 30.08 26.48 2.59
N ILE A 373 29.55 25.28 2.71
CA ILE A 373 29.34 24.31 1.60
C ILE A 373 27.95 24.40 0.99
N GLY A 374 27.13 25.36 1.41
CA GLY A 374 25.74 25.54 0.98
C GLY A 374 24.82 24.46 1.50
N ILE A 375 23.53 24.60 1.16
CA ILE A 375 22.51 23.68 1.69
C ILE A 375 22.63 22.26 1.09
N VAL A 376 22.86 22.14 -0.20
CA VAL A 376 23.02 20.82 -0.87
C VAL A 376 24.32 20.15 -0.45
N GLY A 377 25.41 20.90 -0.38
CA GLY A 377 26.68 20.39 0.14
C GLY A 377 26.54 19.91 1.59
N GLY A 378 25.77 20.63 2.41
CA GLY A 378 25.44 20.22 3.77
C GLY A 378 24.65 18.91 3.83
N ARG A 379 23.67 18.73 2.94
CA ARG A 379 22.91 17.48 2.83
C ARG A 379 23.80 16.29 2.47
N VAL A 380 24.63 16.45 1.45
CA VAL A 380 25.57 15.39 1.01
C VAL A 380 26.58 15.08 2.12
N PHE A 381 27.15 16.11 2.77
CA PHE A 381 28.06 15.90 3.90
C PHE A 381 27.40 15.12 5.04
N VAL A 382 26.16 15.46 5.41
CA VAL A 382 25.42 14.72 6.46
C VAL A 382 25.16 13.28 6.03
N ALA A 383 24.82 13.06 4.77
CA ALA A 383 24.60 11.71 4.26
C ALA A 383 25.88 10.85 4.33
N GLU A 384 27.02 11.40 3.96
CA GLU A 384 28.33 10.74 4.05
C GLU A 384 28.71 10.47 5.51
N HIS A 385 28.61 11.49 6.38
CA HIS A 385 28.90 11.36 7.80
C HIS A 385 28.00 10.32 8.50
N PHE A 386 26.70 10.32 8.19
CA PHE A 386 25.77 9.34 8.74
C PHE A 386 26.14 7.92 8.30
N ASP A 387 26.54 7.73 7.04
CA ASP A 387 26.94 6.42 6.51
C ASP A 387 28.14 5.81 7.25
N GLU A 388 29.03 6.65 7.79
CA GLU A 388 30.17 6.25 8.63
C GLU A 388 29.79 5.89 10.08
N THR A 389 28.54 6.16 10.51
CA THR A 389 28.06 5.87 11.87
C THR A 389 27.44 4.47 11.98
N ASP A 390 27.15 4.03 13.21
CA ASP A 390 26.36 2.81 13.50
C ASP A 390 24.86 3.10 13.71
N LEU A 391 24.39 4.28 13.32
CA LEU A 391 23.00 4.71 13.43
C LEU A 391 22.16 4.10 12.31
N ASP A 392 20.89 3.79 12.59
CA ASP A 392 19.97 3.16 11.64
C ASP A 392 19.09 4.17 10.89
N CYS A 393 18.84 5.32 11.50
CA CYS A 393 18.10 6.42 10.88
C CYS A 393 18.50 7.76 11.48
N TYR A 394 18.11 8.85 10.84
CA TYR A 394 18.34 10.18 11.38
C TYR A 394 17.26 11.17 11.02
N TRP A 395 17.02 12.12 11.93
CA TRP A 395 16.27 13.34 11.72
C TRP A 395 17.12 14.41 11.08
N TRP A 396 16.55 15.11 10.12
CA TRP A 396 17.15 16.28 9.51
C TRP A 396 16.32 17.53 9.79
N PHE A 397 16.99 18.62 10.20
CA PHE A 397 16.40 19.93 10.39
C PHE A 397 17.31 21.04 9.88
N GLU A 398 16.71 22.11 9.38
CA GLU A 398 17.33 23.43 9.27
C GLU A 398 17.08 24.21 10.57
N ASP A 399 17.98 25.11 10.96
CA ASP A 399 17.90 25.84 12.23
C ASP A 399 16.75 26.85 12.30
N ASP A 400 16.18 27.25 11.13
CA ASP A 400 15.06 28.17 11.03
C ASP A 400 13.67 27.53 11.14
N MET A 401 13.61 26.29 11.60
CA MET A 401 12.37 25.60 11.92
C MET A 401 11.98 25.79 13.39
N ALA A 402 10.68 25.84 13.67
CA ALA A 402 10.19 25.81 15.04
C ALA A 402 8.92 24.95 15.15
N PHE A 403 8.83 24.16 16.21
CA PHE A 403 7.66 23.35 16.52
C PHE A 403 6.55 24.16 17.20
N TYR A 404 5.31 23.76 16.95
CA TYR A 404 4.11 24.33 17.59
C TYR A 404 3.64 23.45 18.75
N PRO A 405 3.84 23.86 20.02
CA PRO A 405 3.55 22.98 21.16
C PRO A 405 2.08 22.99 21.60
N LYS A 406 1.22 23.78 20.98
CA LYS A 406 -0.17 23.95 21.47
C LYS A 406 -1.13 22.91 20.90
N LYS A 407 -1.77 22.17 21.79
CA LYS A 407 -2.80 21.19 21.46
C LYS A 407 -4.04 21.86 20.86
N GLY A 408 -4.65 21.21 19.86
CA GLY A 408 -5.89 21.66 19.23
C GLY A 408 -5.72 22.78 18.19
N GLU A 409 -4.52 23.30 18.00
CA GLU A 409 -4.27 24.24 16.91
C GLU A 409 -4.17 23.53 15.56
N VAL A 410 -4.66 24.20 14.54
CA VAL A 410 -4.53 23.79 13.15
C VAL A 410 -3.79 24.87 12.36
N CYS A 411 -3.04 24.47 11.33
CA CYS A 411 -2.42 25.42 10.46
C CYS A 411 -3.47 26.12 9.56
N ARG A 412 -3.05 27.14 8.81
CA ARG A 412 -3.93 27.92 7.90
C ARG A 412 -4.69 27.01 6.92
N ASN A 413 -4.17 25.85 6.57
CA ASN A 413 -4.78 24.89 5.66
C ASN A 413 -5.59 23.79 6.38
N GLY A 414 -5.78 23.90 7.69
CA GLY A 414 -6.63 22.99 8.47
C GLY A 414 -5.96 21.71 8.94
N PHE A 415 -4.65 21.52 8.71
CA PHE A 415 -3.93 20.39 9.24
C PHE A 415 -3.60 20.55 10.72
N PRO A 416 -3.68 19.49 11.53
CA PRO A 416 -3.25 19.55 12.92
C PRO A 416 -1.78 19.99 13.03
N ARG A 417 -1.48 20.74 14.09
CA ARG A 417 -0.10 21.15 14.43
C ARG A 417 0.53 20.31 15.51
N PHE A 418 -0.28 19.67 16.34
CA PHE A 418 0.19 18.92 17.50
C PHE A 418 -0.34 17.50 17.54
N VAL A 419 0.55 16.56 17.84
CA VAL A 419 0.23 15.18 18.21
C VAL A 419 1.20 14.71 19.31
N ASP A 420 0.68 14.05 20.34
CA ASP A 420 1.51 13.52 21.44
C ASP A 420 2.45 12.42 20.92
N ASN A 421 3.69 12.38 21.44
CA ASN A 421 4.73 11.37 21.12
C ASN A 421 5.05 11.29 19.61
N LEU A 422 5.16 12.43 18.97
CA LEU A 422 5.43 12.51 17.52
C LEU A 422 6.74 11.81 17.15
N TYR A 423 7.79 12.00 17.95
CA TYR A 423 9.09 11.38 17.75
C TYR A 423 8.96 9.85 17.58
N GLN A 424 8.41 9.17 18.58
CA GLN A 424 8.32 7.72 18.56
C GLN A 424 7.33 7.21 17.49
N LYS A 425 6.18 7.87 17.34
CA LYS A 425 5.20 7.47 16.33
C LYS A 425 5.75 7.56 14.91
N SER A 426 6.54 8.58 14.62
CA SER A 426 7.18 8.73 13.31
C SER A 426 8.23 7.66 13.04
N LEU A 427 9.04 7.31 14.04
CA LEU A 427 10.00 6.21 13.93
C LEU A 427 9.29 4.85 13.75
N ASP A 428 8.21 4.62 14.51
CA ASP A 428 7.40 3.42 14.36
C ASP A 428 6.82 3.30 12.93
N ILE A 429 6.34 4.41 12.36
CA ILE A 429 5.84 4.45 10.97
C ILE A 429 6.98 4.18 9.98
N LEU A 430 8.11 4.86 10.13
CA LEU A 430 9.29 4.65 9.25
C LEU A 430 9.70 3.18 9.21
N ALA A 431 9.76 2.53 10.38
CA ALA A 431 10.17 1.14 10.52
C ALA A 431 9.10 0.16 10.01
N ASN A 432 7.83 0.34 10.38
CA ASN A 432 6.76 -0.59 10.05
C ASN A 432 6.43 -0.59 8.55
N GLU A 433 6.49 0.57 7.90
CA GLU A 433 6.23 0.75 6.47
C GLU A 433 7.50 0.55 5.63
N ASN A 434 8.64 0.38 6.27
CA ASN A 434 9.94 0.29 5.60
C ASN A 434 10.19 1.48 4.66
N PHE A 435 9.88 2.69 5.14
CA PHE A 435 10.07 3.91 4.35
C PHE A 435 11.54 4.26 4.22
N ASP A 436 11.88 4.76 3.04
CA ASP A 436 13.18 5.39 2.79
C ASP A 436 13.27 6.73 3.54
N PHE A 437 12.16 7.49 3.51
CA PHE A 437 12.02 8.68 4.35
C PHE A 437 10.55 8.95 4.74
N LEU A 438 10.36 9.66 5.85
CA LEU A 438 9.07 10.16 6.30
C LEU A 438 9.15 11.66 6.53
N LYS A 439 8.35 12.44 5.79
CA LYS A 439 8.21 13.89 6.00
C LYS A 439 7.26 14.19 7.14
N LEU A 440 7.62 15.19 7.97
CA LEU A 440 6.77 15.61 9.07
C LEU A 440 5.67 16.56 8.64
N ASN A 441 5.93 17.44 7.67
CA ASN A 441 5.03 18.51 7.31
C ASN A 441 4.29 18.21 6.00
N PHE A 442 2.97 18.12 6.06
CA PHE A 442 2.15 18.14 4.86
C PHE A 442 2.13 19.51 4.19
N SER A 443 1.93 20.56 4.97
CA SER A 443 1.98 21.94 4.49
C SER A 443 3.31 22.58 4.83
N GLU A 444 3.97 23.10 3.81
CA GLU A 444 5.23 23.83 3.92
C GLU A 444 4.96 25.31 3.64
N PHE A 445 5.37 26.17 4.57
CA PHE A 445 5.14 27.60 4.50
C PHE A 445 6.43 28.33 4.24
N PHE A 446 6.42 29.17 3.23
CA PHE A 446 7.49 30.11 2.96
C PHE A 446 6.88 31.48 2.63
N GLY A 447 7.03 32.44 3.52
CA GLY A 447 6.36 33.73 3.40
C GLY A 447 4.84 33.55 3.32
N ASP A 448 4.20 34.15 2.32
CA ASP A 448 2.75 34.02 2.07
C ASP A 448 2.37 32.72 1.36
N ASN A 449 3.31 31.91 0.91
CA ASN A 449 3.03 30.61 0.32
C ASN A 449 2.63 29.62 1.41
N SER A 450 1.38 29.23 1.40
CA SER A 450 0.76 28.44 2.47
C SER A 450 0.49 27.00 2.08
N VAL A 451 1.06 26.50 0.97
CA VAL A 451 0.68 25.20 0.43
C VAL A 451 1.91 24.45 -0.08
N GLN A 452 2.06 23.22 0.36
CA GLN A 452 3.07 22.33 -0.17
C GLN A 452 2.86 22.14 -1.67
N TRP A 453 3.94 22.06 -2.42
CA TRP A 453 3.92 21.91 -3.86
C TRP A 453 3.13 20.66 -4.32
N SER A 454 3.32 19.53 -3.64
CA SER A 454 2.56 18.29 -3.90
C SER A 454 1.04 18.44 -3.68
N TRP A 455 0.60 19.34 -2.78
CA TRP A 455 -0.82 19.57 -2.53
C TRP A 455 -1.54 20.21 -3.72
N TYR A 456 -0.89 21.05 -4.48
CA TYR A 456 -1.48 21.66 -5.67
C TYR A 456 -1.89 20.63 -6.72
N ASN A 457 -1.18 19.53 -6.79
CA ASN A 457 -1.37 18.49 -7.80
C ASN A 457 -2.28 17.36 -7.32
N VAL A 458 -2.71 17.35 -6.06
CA VAL A 458 -3.68 16.38 -5.54
C VAL A 458 -5.05 16.65 -6.14
N GLY A 459 -5.68 15.62 -6.70
CA GLY A 459 -7.00 15.72 -7.31
C GLY A 459 -8.05 16.28 -6.36
N GLN A 460 -8.98 17.07 -6.89
CA GLN A 460 -10.04 17.72 -6.10
C GLN A 460 -10.91 16.71 -5.36
N ASP A 461 -11.17 15.54 -5.97
CA ASP A 461 -11.98 14.48 -5.37
C ASP A 461 -11.32 13.91 -4.10
N PHE A 462 -10.00 13.68 -4.12
CA PHE A 462 -9.24 13.25 -2.94
C PHE A 462 -9.31 14.31 -1.83
N ARG A 463 -9.14 15.60 -2.16
CA ARG A 463 -9.26 16.70 -1.19
C ARG A 463 -10.64 16.75 -0.57
N GLN A 464 -11.68 16.63 -1.38
CA GLN A 464 -13.07 16.71 -0.94
C GLN A 464 -13.46 15.51 -0.07
N LYS A 465 -12.94 14.31 -0.41
CA LYS A 465 -13.13 13.08 0.36
C LYS A 465 -12.51 13.19 1.77
N HIS A 466 -11.28 13.67 1.86
CA HIS A 466 -10.50 13.63 3.10
C HIS A 466 -10.54 14.91 3.93
N TRP A 467 -10.85 16.08 3.30
CA TRP A 467 -10.95 17.39 3.98
C TRP A 467 -12.18 18.18 3.50
N PRO A 468 -13.38 17.65 3.69
CA PRO A 468 -14.61 18.29 3.16
C PRO A 468 -14.88 19.67 3.74
N ASN A 469 -14.35 19.95 4.93
CA ASN A 469 -14.56 21.23 5.62
C ASN A 469 -13.50 22.30 5.29
N ASN A 470 -12.55 21.99 4.41
CA ASN A 470 -11.52 22.95 3.98
C ASN A 470 -11.52 23.17 2.46
N PRO A 471 -12.63 23.69 1.90
CA PRO A 471 -12.77 23.93 0.46
C PRO A 471 -11.90 25.07 -0.05
N LYS A 472 -11.28 25.87 0.84
CA LYS A 472 -10.55 27.10 0.51
C LYS A 472 -9.05 26.92 0.39
N LEU A 473 -8.55 25.70 0.32
CA LEU A 473 -7.17 25.52 -0.10
C LEU A 473 -7.04 26.12 -1.49
N PRO A 474 -6.27 27.19 -1.64
CA PRO A 474 -6.20 27.88 -2.91
C PRO A 474 -5.71 26.90 -3.98
N VAL A 475 -6.50 26.71 -4.99
CA VAL A 475 -6.14 25.98 -6.23
C VAL A 475 -5.28 26.91 -7.10
N GLN A 476 -4.51 27.80 -6.50
CA GLN A 476 -3.58 28.68 -7.21
C GLN A 476 -2.40 27.83 -7.66
N GLY A 477 -2.18 27.77 -8.97
CA GLY A 477 -1.00 27.17 -9.56
C GLY A 477 -1.16 25.72 -10.03
N LEU A 478 -2.37 25.16 -10.12
CA LEU A 478 -2.57 23.96 -10.93
C LEU A 478 -2.20 24.28 -12.38
N ASP A 479 -0.97 23.94 -12.75
CA ASP A 479 -0.63 23.81 -14.15
C ASP A 479 -1.39 22.59 -14.69
N PRO A 480 -2.36 22.77 -15.62
CA PRO A 480 -3.10 21.66 -16.19
C PRO A 480 -2.20 20.66 -16.95
N ASN A 481 -0.98 21.04 -17.26
CA ASN A 481 0.02 20.20 -17.91
C ASN A 481 0.98 19.50 -16.95
N SER A 482 0.95 19.84 -15.66
CA SER A 482 1.77 19.16 -14.66
C SER A 482 1.18 17.80 -14.30
N PRO A 483 2.02 16.76 -14.07
CA PRO A 483 1.57 15.47 -13.57
C PRO A 483 0.83 15.66 -12.25
N LYS A 484 -0.35 15.05 -12.11
CA LYS A 484 -1.08 15.07 -10.85
C LYS A 484 -0.34 14.17 -9.84
N THR A 485 -0.04 14.71 -8.68
CA THR A 485 0.47 13.91 -7.56
C THR A 485 -0.56 12.85 -7.19
N LYS A 486 -0.13 11.60 -7.17
CA LYS A 486 -0.93 10.45 -6.78
C LYS A 486 -0.56 10.07 -5.35
N PHE A 487 -1.40 10.44 -4.40
CA PHE A 487 -1.33 9.88 -3.06
C PHE A 487 -2.20 8.64 -2.98
N ASP A 488 -1.73 7.67 -2.20
CA ASP A 488 -2.49 6.48 -1.84
C ASP A 488 -3.49 6.78 -0.72
N GLU A 489 -4.10 5.75 -0.15
CA GLU A 489 -5.02 5.91 0.96
C GLU A 489 -4.35 6.49 2.21
N ILE A 490 -5.18 7.10 3.07
CA ILE A 490 -4.73 7.56 4.38
C ILE A 490 -4.64 6.37 5.31
N HIS A 491 -3.47 6.19 5.89
CA HIS A 491 -3.19 5.25 6.94
C HIS A 491 -3.18 5.95 8.30
N ILE A 492 -3.41 5.22 9.38
CA ILE A 492 -3.38 5.77 10.74
C ILE A 492 -2.56 4.85 11.64
N HIS A 493 -1.48 5.39 12.23
CA HIS A 493 -0.69 4.69 13.24
C HIS A 493 -0.82 5.38 14.60
N LYS A 494 -1.39 4.70 15.60
CA LYS A 494 -1.58 5.24 16.96
C LYS A 494 -2.18 6.67 16.97
N GLY A 495 -3.15 6.92 16.08
CA GLY A 495 -3.80 8.22 15.95
C GLY A 495 -3.05 9.27 15.12
N LEU A 496 -1.90 8.94 14.54
CA LEU A 496 -1.15 9.80 13.62
C LEU A 496 -1.46 9.40 12.18
N PRO A 497 -2.15 10.24 11.40
CA PRO A 497 -2.45 9.94 10.00
C PRO A 497 -1.28 10.27 9.08
N TYR A 498 -1.05 9.43 8.07
CA TYR A 498 -0.03 9.60 7.04
C TYR A 498 -0.52 9.07 5.69
N VAL A 499 0.13 9.48 4.63
CA VAL A 499 -0.08 9.00 3.25
C VAL A 499 1.24 8.50 2.66
N THR A 500 1.10 7.60 1.69
CA THR A 500 2.15 7.08 0.83
C THR A 500 1.95 7.55 -0.60
N GLY A 501 2.80 7.14 -1.51
CA GLY A 501 2.68 7.46 -2.93
C GLY A 501 3.72 8.47 -3.42
N GLU A 502 3.32 9.37 -4.31
CA GLU A 502 4.22 10.33 -4.95
C GLU A 502 4.57 11.50 -4.01
N VAL A 503 5.21 11.19 -2.87
CA VAL A 503 5.64 12.20 -1.90
C VAL A 503 6.87 12.93 -2.40
N TYR A 504 6.81 14.25 -2.34
CA TYR A 504 7.89 15.14 -2.77
C TYR A 504 8.91 15.36 -1.65
N LEU A 505 10.19 15.11 -1.92
CA LEU A 505 11.28 15.42 -1.00
C LEU A 505 11.51 16.94 -0.97
N SER A 506 11.71 17.50 0.23
CA SER A 506 12.08 18.91 0.44
C SER A 506 13.09 19.04 1.58
N ASN A 507 13.60 20.24 1.83
CA ASN A 507 14.50 20.50 2.96
C ASN A 507 13.77 20.65 4.30
N TRP A 508 12.48 20.54 4.33
CA TRP A 508 11.70 20.54 5.55
C TRP A 508 11.97 19.29 6.40
N PRO A 509 11.61 19.30 7.69
CA PRO A 509 11.93 18.22 8.61
C PRO A 509 11.52 16.85 8.11
N ILE A 510 12.48 15.96 8.06
CA ILE A 510 12.31 14.56 7.64
C ILE A 510 13.07 13.62 8.55
N VAL A 511 12.64 12.37 8.61
CA VAL A 511 13.45 11.27 9.11
C VAL A 511 13.77 10.33 7.95
N LEU A 512 15.03 9.92 7.85
CA LEU A 512 15.52 9.01 6.80
C LEU A 512 16.02 7.72 7.42
N SER A 513 15.71 6.60 6.77
CA SER A 513 16.38 5.33 7.03
C SER A 513 17.77 5.31 6.39
N ARG A 514 18.60 4.32 6.74
CA ARG A 514 19.92 4.13 6.11
C ARG A 514 19.79 3.89 4.61
N GLU A 515 18.82 3.07 4.20
CA GLU A 515 18.52 2.83 2.79
C GLU A 515 18.06 4.09 2.07
N GLY A 516 17.17 4.88 2.71
CA GLY A 516 16.72 6.15 2.18
C GLY A 516 17.84 7.17 2.03
N ASN A 517 18.76 7.23 2.99
CA ASN A 517 19.97 8.05 2.90
C ASN A 517 20.82 7.69 1.66
N TYR A 518 21.04 6.39 1.45
CA TYR A 518 21.79 5.91 0.30
C TYR A 518 21.10 6.29 -1.03
N LYS A 519 19.82 5.94 -1.19
CA LYS A 519 19.05 6.20 -2.41
C LYS A 519 18.89 7.68 -2.73
N CYS A 520 18.62 8.50 -1.71
CA CYS A 520 18.38 9.93 -1.93
C CYS A 520 19.65 10.74 -2.17
N TYR A 521 20.79 10.35 -1.56
CA TYR A 521 21.97 11.23 -1.52
C TYR A 521 23.28 10.59 -1.98
N LEU A 522 23.50 9.30 -1.76
CA LEU A 522 24.81 8.67 -1.99
C LEU A 522 24.90 7.90 -3.31
N GLU A 523 23.79 7.30 -3.76
CA GLU A 523 23.77 6.51 -5.00
C GLU A 523 24.09 7.38 -6.23
N THR A 524 23.71 8.65 -6.20
CA THR A 524 23.88 9.57 -7.32
C THR A 524 24.94 10.63 -7.01
N LYS A 525 25.91 10.80 -7.92
CA LYS A 525 26.85 11.92 -7.85
C LYS A 525 26.20 13.16 -8.44
N TRP A 526 25.92 14.12 -7.57
CA TRP A 526 25.31 15.40 -7.95
C TRP A 526 26.31 16.29 -8.69
N ALA A 527 26.12 16.44 -9.99
CA ALA A 527 26.99 17.28 -10.84
C ALA A 527 26.70 18.78 -10.68
N HIS A 528 25.49 19.12 -10.24
CA HIS A 528 25.05 20.50 -10.00
C HIS A 528 24.39 20.62 -8.63
N PRO A 529 24.91 21.48 -7.74
CA PRO A 529 24.47 21.55 -6.34
C PRO A 529 23.21 22.40 -6.15
N TYR A 530 22.23 22.29 -7.02
CA TYR A 530 20.95 22.99 -6.84
C TYR A 530 19.95 22.10 -6.12
N GLU A 531 19.32 22.67 -5.10
CA GLU A 531 18.27 22.04 -4.31
C GLU A 531 17.17 21.45 -5.20
N GLN A 532 16.70 22.22 -6.18
CA GLN A 532 15.65 21.79 -7.11
C GLN A 532 16.03 20.56 -7.94
N THR A 533 17.30 20.40 -8.27
CA THR A 533 17.79 19.22 -9.01
C THR A 533 17.70 17.98 -8.14
N LEU A 534 18.12 18.05 -6.88
CA LEU A 534 18.00 16.98 -5.89
C LEU A 534 16.55 16.58 -5.69
N MET A 535 15.70 17.57 -5.47
CA MET A 535 14.27 17.36 -5.22
C MET A 535 13.58 16.72 -6.43
N SER A 536 13.88 17.20 -7.65
CA SER A 536 13.33 16.64 -8.90
C SER A 536 13.78 15.21 -9.14
N TYR A 537 15.04 14.90 -8.88
CA TYR A 537 15.56 13.54 -9.00
C TYR A 537 14.85 12.59 -8.03
N SER A 538 14.81 12.94 -6.74
CA SER A 538 14.16 12.12 -5.72
C SER A 538 12.68 11.87 -6.04
N TYR A 539 11.97 12.89 -6.55
CA TYR A 539 10.59 12.75 -6.99
C TYR A 539 10.46 11.78 -8.18
N GLN A 540 11.33 11.89 -9.19
CA GLN A 540 11.31 10.95 -10.32
C GLN A 540 11.59 9.52 -9.88
N GLU A 541 12.52 9.29 -8.97
CA GLU A 541 12.81 7.95 -8.44
C GLU A 541 11.66 7.42 -7.54
N THR A 542 10.95 8.31 -6.86
CA THR A 542 9.69 7.98 -6.15
C THR A 542 8.61 7.53 -7.12
N VAL A 543 8.38 8.28 -8.20
CA VAL A 543 7.39 7.92 -9.25
C VAL A 543 7.70 6.58 -9.90
N LYS A 544 9.00 6.24 -10.03
CA LYS A 544 9.45 4.94 -10.54
C LYS A 544 9.35 3.81 -9.50
N GLY A 545 8.96 4.10 -8.27
CA GLY A 545 8.89 3.13 -7.18
C GLY A 545 10.25 2.69 -6.60
N LYS A 546 11.34 3.41 -6.92
CA LYS A 546 12.67 3.12 -6.39
C LYS A 546 12.86 3.68 -4.97
N ILE A 547 12.28 4.84 -4.69
CA ILE A 547 12.20 5.46 -3.37
C ILE A 547 10.79 5.24 -2.83
N ASN A 548 10.69 4.76 -1.59
CA ASN A 548 9.44 4.51 -0.85
C ASN A 548 9.25 5.55 0.26
N PRO A 549 8.59 6.68 0.02
CA PRO A 549 8.41 7.74 0.99
C PRO A 549 7.08 7.69 1.73
N GLY A 550 7.05 8.26 2.93
CA GLY A 550 5.83 8.59 3.64
C GLY A 550 5.70 10.09 3.93
N LEU A 551 4.49 10.55 4.19
CA LEU A 551 4.19 11.93 4.53
C LEU A 551 3.12 11.99 5.62
N LEU A 552 3.42 12.63 6.73
CA LEU A 552 2.44 12.85 7.80
C LEU A 552 1.39 13.88 7.39
N LEU A 553 0.14 13.59 7.70
CA LEU A 553 -0.97 14.55 7.56
C LEU A 553 -1.01 15.48 8.79
N LEU A 554 0.09 16.14 9.02
CA LEU A 554 0.38 17.00 10.15
C LEU A 554 1.20 18.21 9.66
N THR A 555 1.20 19.29 10.40
CA THR A 555 2.09 20.44 10.16
C THR A 555 2.66 20.90 11.49
N PRO A 556 3.59 20.14 12.10
CA PRO A 556 4.07 20.38 13.44
C PRO A 556 5.07 21.53 13.50
N THR A 557 5.73 21.85 12.38
CA THR A 557 6.73 22.92 12.33
C THR A 557 6.38 23.99 11.30
N GLU A 558 6.96 25.13 11.44
CA GLU A 558 6.97 26.19 10.41
C GLU A 558 8.34 26.86 10.34
N HIS A 559 8.61 27.55 9.23
CA HIS A 559 9.76 28.42 9.09
C HIS A 559 9.63 29.62 10.03
N ASN A 560 10.55 29.74 10.96
CA ASN A 560 10.63 30.85 11.90
C ASN A 560 11.88 31.68 11.61
N ARG A 561 11.76 32.61 10.66
CA ARG A 561 12.82 33.54 10.33
C ARG A 561 12.75 34.75 11.23
N PHE A 562 13.81 35.00 11.94
CA PHE A 562 13.95 36.19 12.80
C PHE A 562 14.50 37.39 12.02
N ASP A 563 14.26 38.59 12.55
CA ASP A 563 14.70 39.85 11.95
C ASP A 563 16.20 39.94 11.65
N HIS A 564 17.04 39.19 12.36
CA HIS A 564 18.48 39.14 12.12
C HIS A 564 18.87 38.26 10.92
N TYR A 565 17.97 37.42 10.39
CA TYR A 565 18.14 36.75 9.11
C TYR A 565 17.75 37.72 8.01
N ASP A 566 18.61 38.68 7.75
CA ASP A 566 18.39 39.63 6.67
C ASP A 566 18.47 38.91 5.32
N GLY A 567 17.37 38.85 4.61
CA GLY A 567 17.29 38.30 3.25
C GLY A 567 18.14 39.04 2.22
N SER A 568 18.84 40.13 2.64
CA SER A 568 19.81 40.87 1.81
C SER A 568 21.02 40.04 1.40
N LEU A 569 21.43 39.06 2.21
CA LEU A 569 22.52 38.13 1.87
C LEU A 569 22.21 37.20 0.71
N ARG A 570 20.92 37.04 0.31
CA ARG A 570 20.53 36.32 -0.92
C ARG A 570 20.59 37.16 -2.19
N LYS A 571 20.72 38.48 -2.07
CA LYS A 571 20.79 39.39 -3.23
C LYS A 571 22.20 39.55 -3.80
N GLU A 572 23.20 39.04 -3.11
CA GLU A 572 24.62 39.17 -3.48
C GLU A 572 25.25 37.83 -3.91
N SER A 573 24.48 36.71 -4.03
CA SER A 573 25.01 35.41 -4.49
C SER A 573 24.49 35.01 -5.86
#